data_ee31434151b6c37615ff17d17d0bea36
#
_entry.id   ee31434151b6c37615ff17d17d0bea36
#
_cell.length_a   1.000
_cell.length_b   1.000
_cell.length_c   1.000
_cell.angle_alpha   90.00
_cell.angle_beta   90.00
_cell.angle_gamma   90.00
#
_symmetry.space_group_name_H-M   'P 1'
#
loop_
_entity.id
_entity.type
_entity.pdbx_description
1 polymer ?
#
loop_
_entity_poly.entity_id
_entity_poly.type
_entity_poly.pdbx_seq_one_letter_code
_entity_poly.pdbx_strand_id
1 'polypeptide(L)'
;MPNPADRVRELEFKLGSVEGPFPGHDLTGQARCINGVLQAFLGPVEPGQKIEAVPGSNSNVPLWILGSSLFGAQVAAAYGLPYGFASHFAPQALDDALATYRANFQPSDQQKTPYALIGVNIIAAETNEEAEYLATSQQMSFANLVRGDRKLTQPPIDDIDTYWTPEEKMRASHMLNFSIIGDADTVKRGVEALLARTQADELMIVSDMYDVDKRLRSFEIIANVLKD
;
A
#
# COMPACT_ATOMS: atom_id res chain seq x y z
N MET A 1 -14.38 -35.03 -16.75
CA MET A 1 -13.28 -34.05 -16.57
C MET A 1 -13.62 -33.22 -15.36
N PRO A 2 -12.76 -33.06 -14.38
CA PRO A 2 -13.07 -32.19 -13.21
C PRO A 2 -13.23 -30.75 -13.69
N ASN A 3 -14.29 -30.13 -13.24
CA ASN A 3 -14.59 -28.70 -13.40
C ASN A 3 -13.45 -27.87 -12.82
N PRO A 4 -13.10 -26.69 -13.38
CA PRO A 4 -12.14 -25.77 -12.74
C PRO A 4 -12.42 -25.48 -11.28
N ALA A 5 -13.69 -25.43 -10.88
CA ALA A 5 -14.10 -25.29 -9.48
C ALA A 5 -13.71 -26.50 -8.60
N ASP A 6 -13.64 -27.71 -9.16
CA ASP A 6 -13.22 -28.91 -8.42
C ASP A 6 -11.71 -28.95 -8.20
N ARG A 7 -10.93 -28.37 -9.12
CA ARG A 7 -9.48 -28.19 -8.95
C ARG A 7 -9.13 -27.13 -7.91
N VAL A 8 -9.90 -26.06 -7.83
CA VAL A 8 -9.76 -25.07 -6.75
C VAL A 8 -9.99 -25.75 -5.39
N ARG A 9 -11.02 -26.60 -5.28
CA ARG A 9 -11.28 -27.38 -4.07
C ARG A 9 -10.18 -28.42 -3.77
N GLU A 10 -9.59 -29.02 -4.79
CA GLU A 10 -8.46 -29.96 -4.62
C GLU A 10 -7.18 -29.27 -4.18
N LEU A 11 -6.94 -28.04 -4.64
CA LEU A 11 -5.86 -27.18 -4.17
C LEU A 11 -6.12 -26.71 -2.72
N GLU A 12 -7.36 -26.35 -2.39
CA GLU A 12 -7.77 -26.05 -1.00
C GLU A 12 -7.53 -27.24 -0.05
N PHE A 13 -7.80 -28.45 -0.50
CA PHE A 13 -7.55 -29.67 0.26
C PHE A 13 -6.06 -29.99 0.44
N LYS A 14 -5.21 -29.73 -0.59
CA LYS A 14 -3.76 -29.93 -0.51
C LYS A 14 -3.06 -28.88 0.34
N LEU A 15 -3.60 -27.65 0.43
CA LEU A 15 -3.05 -26.58 1.26
C LEU A 15 -3.38 -26.75 2.76
N GLY A 16 -4.16 -27.76 3.12
CA GLY A 16 -4.56 -28.08 4.49
C GLY A 16 -5.56 -27.09 5.08
N SER A 17 -6.43 -27.58 5.93
CA SER A 17 -7.31 -26.77 6.76
C SER A 17 -6.47 -26.11 7.86
N VAL A 18 -5.89 -24.93 7.58
CA VAL A 18 -5.45 -24.07 8.68
C VAL A 18 -6.72 -23.47 9.27
N GLU A 19 -7.13 -23.98 10.42
CA GLU A 19 -8.14 -23.33 11.24
C GLU A 19 -7.60 -21.93 11.56
N GLY A 20 -8.15 -20.91 10.87
CA GLY A 20 -7.77 -19.53 11.10
C GLY A 20 -8.24 -19.08 12.49
N PRO A 21 -7.55 -18.13 13.13
CA PRO A 21 -7.88 -17.66 14.48
C PRO A 21 -9.18 -16.86 14.58
N PHE A 22 -10.05 -16.89 13.55
CA PHE A 22 -11.26 -16.08 13.47
C PHE A 22 -12.52 -16.95 13.47
N PRO A 23 -13.23 -17.06 14.60
CA PRO A 23 -14.53 -17.71 14.62
C PRO A 23 -15.57 -16.83 13.90
N GLY A 24 -16.14 -17.32 12.80
CA GLY A 24 -17.38 -16.82 12.24
C GLY A 24 -17.36 -16.12 10.88
N HIS A 25 -16.21 -15.85 10.26
CA HIS A 25 -16.15 -15.34 8.88
C HIS A 25 -15.08 -16.08 8.10
N ASP A 26 -15.50 -16.90 7.13
CA ASP A 26 -14.61 -17.60 6.19
C ASP A 26 -14.07 -16.64 5.08
N LEU A 27 -13.48 -15.52 5.52
CA LEU A 27 -12.72 -14.64 4.65
C LEU A 27 -11.36 -15.24 4.27
N THR A 28 -10.89 -16.22 5.05
CA THR A 28 -9.67 -16.97 4.77
C THR A 28 -9.82 -17.89 3.56
N GLY A 29 -10.99 -18.43 3.30
CA GLY A 29 -11.26 -19.26 2.12
C GLY A 29 -11.08 -18.50 0.80
N GLN A 30 -11.57 -17.28 0.70
CA GLN A 30 -11.41 -16.47 -0.51
C GLN A 30 -9.95 -16.05 -0.73
N ALA A 31 -9.25 -15.61 0.30
CA ALA A 31 -7.85 -15.23 0.21
C ALA A 31 -6.95 -16.44 -0.12
N ARG A 32 -7.24 -17.61 0.45
CA ARG A 32 -6.56 -18.88 0.11
C ARG A 32 -6.80 -19.27 -1.34
N CYS A 33 -8.05 -19.20 -1.81
CA CYS A 33 -8.42 -19.51 -3.18
C CYS A 33 -7.64 -18.63 -4.16
N ILE A 34 -7.62 -17.31 -3.96
CA ILE A 34 -6.92 -16.37 -4.82
C ILE A 34 -5.41 -16.62 -4.81
N ASN A 35 -4.81 -16.78 -3.65
CA ASN A 35 -3.36 -17.02 -3.54
C ASN A 35 -2.97 -18.37 -4.16
N GLY A 36 -3.72 -19.44 -3.89
CA GLY A 36 -3.49 -20.75 -4.50
C GLY A 36 -3.65 -20.74 -6.02
N VAL A 37 -4.64 -20.03 -6.55
CA VAL A 37 -4.84 -19.83 -7.99
C VAL A 37 -3.67 -19.05 -8.59
N LEU A 38 -3.24 -17.95 -7.98
CA LEU A 38 -2.10 -17.17 -8.48
C LEU A 38 -0.80 -17.99 -8.46
N GLN A 39 -0.51 -18.71 -7.40
CA GLN A 39 0.67 -19.58 -7.34
C GLN A 39 0.65 -20.68 -8.39
N ALA A 40 -0.53 -21.32 -8.62
CA ALA A 40 -0.69 -22.35 -9.63
C ALA A 40 -0.51 -21.81 -11.06
N PHE A 41 -0.87 -20.56 -11.32
CA PHE A 41 -0.75 -19.95 -12.65
C PHE A 41 0.60 -19.24 -12.89
N LEU A 42 1.33 -18.86 -11.85
CA LEU A 42 2.65 -18.23 -11.98
C LEU A 42 3.81 -19.23 -11.90
N GLY A 43 3.56 -20.42 -11.34
CA GLY A 43 4.52 -21.50 -11.24
C GLY A 43 4.71 -22.29 -12.54
N PRO A 44 5.50 -23.37 -12.50
CA PRO A 44 5.67 -24.30 -13.62
C PRO A 44 4.34 -24.94 -14.04
N VAL A 45 4.19 -25.14 -15.36
CA VAL A 45 3.04 -25.87 -15.91
C VAL A 45 3.13 -27.34 -15.53
N GLU A 46 2.12 -27.85 -14.84
CA GLU A 46 2.06 -29.27 -14.45
C GLU A 46 1.68 -30.19 -15.62
N PRO A 47 2.19 -31.44 -15.67
CA PRO A 47 1.79 -32.40 -16.67
C PRO A 47 0.27 -32.61 -16.69
N GLY A 48 -0.34 -32.39 -17.88
CA GLY A 48 -1.80 -32.53 -18.08
C GLY A 48 -2.62 -31.31 -17.69
N GLN A 49 -1.98 -30.19 -17.29
CA GLN A 49 -2.65 -28.91 -17.11
C GLN A 49 -3.20 -28.42 -18.44
N LYS A 50 -4.54 -28.12 -18.45
CA LYS A 50 -5.24 -27.72 -19.69
C LYS A 50 -5.26 -26.23 -19.94
N ILE A 51 -5.05 -25.42 -18.91
CA ILE A 51 -5.08 -23.96 -18.97
C ILE A 51 -3.71 -23.48 -18.52
N GLU A 52 -3.05 -22.74 -19.39
CA GLU A 52 -1.79 -22.08 -19.11
C GLU A 52 -2.02 -20.58 -19.05
N ALA A 53 -1.47 -19.91 -18.05
CA ALA A 53 -1.55 -18.46 -17.91
C ALA A 53 -0.38 -17.80 -18.67
N VAL A 54 -0.62 -17.43 -19.92
CA VAL A 54 0.38 -16.74 -20.75
C VAL A 54 0.18 -15.23 -20.61
N PRO A 55 1.24 -14.48 -20.28
CA PRO A 55 2.66 -14.84 -20.10
C PRO A 55 3.06 -15.22 -18.66
N GLY A 56 2.11 -15.52 -17.78
CA GLY A 56 2.33 -15.73 -16.34
C GLY A 56 3.05 -17.03 -15.97
N SER A 57 2.86 -18.11 -16.74
CA SER A 57 3.45 -19.42 -16.46
C SER A 57 4.98 -19.35 -16.38
N ASN A 58 5.56 -20.00 -15.39
CA ASN A 58 7.00 -20.01 -15.11
C ASN A 58 7.60 -18.63 -14.75
N SER A 59 6.79 -17.61 -14.55
CA SER A 59 7.29 -16.28 -14.23
C SER A 59 7.82 -16.20 -12.78
N ASN A 60 7.28 -17.01 -11.86
CA ASN A 60 7.58 -17.00 -10.42
C ASN A 60 7.57 -15.59 -9.83
N VAL A 61 6.68 -14.73 -10.32
CA VAL A 61 6.55 -13.35 -9.83
C VAL A 61 6.23 -13.36 -8.35
N PRO A 62 6.99 -12.67 -7.50
CA PRO A 62 6.72 -12.58 -6.08
C PRO A 62 5.35 -11.95 -5.80
N LEU A 63 4.56 -12.59 -4.95
CA LEU A 63 3.25 -12.10 -4.56
C LEU A 63 3.37 -11.17 -3.35
N TRP A 64 2.54 -10.13 -3.34
CA TRP A 64 2.43 -9.17 -2.26
C TRP A 64 0.96 -9.01 -1.85
N ILE A 65 0.72 -8.75 -0.58
CA ILE A 65 -0.59 -8.32 -0.12
C ILE A 65 -0.57 -6.82 0.08
N LEU A 66 -1.40 -6.10 -0.67
CA LEU A 66 -1.63 -4.67 -0.49
C LEU A 66 -2.94 -4.46 0.28
N GLY A 67 -2.91 -3.61 1.29
CA GLY A 67 -4.09 -3.28 2.07
C GLY A 67 -3.99 -1.94 2.80
N SER A 68 -5.11 -1.54 3.40
CA SER A 68 -5.20 -0.35 4.26
C SER A 68 -5.94 -0.68 5.58
N SER A 69 -5.96 -1.95 5.97
CA SER A 69 -6.69 -2.45 7.13
C SER A 69 -5.98 -3.62 7.79
N LEU A 70 -6.41 -3.97 9.01
CA LEU A 70 -5.92 -5.13 9.75
C LEU A 70 -6.11 -6.45 8.99
N PHE A 71 -7.16 -6.57 8.15
CA PHE A 71 -7.42 -7.79 7.40
C PHE A 71 -6.29 -8.12 6.42
N GLY A 72 -5.81 -7.15 5.65
CA GLY A 72 -4.65 -7.34 4.75
C GLY A 72 -3.40 -7.79 5.49
N ALA A 73 -3.14 -7.21 6.67
CA ALA A 73 -2.04 -7.58 7.53
C ALA A 73 -2.11 -9.04 8.00
N GLN A 74 -3.30 -9.48 8.41
CA GLN A 74 -3.56 -10.87 8.85
C GLN A 74 -3.37 -11.86 7.71
N VAL A 75 -3.87 -11.54 6.51
CA VAL A 75 -3.71 -12.38 5.32
C VAL A 75 -2.23 -12.49 4.94
N ALA A 76 -1.51 -11.37 4.86
CA ALA A 76 -0.08 -11.36 4.55
C ALA A 76 0.72 -12.19 5.55
N ALA A 77 0.45 -12.03 6.84
CA ALA A 77 1.08 -12.78 7.91
C ALA A 77 0.83 -14.29 7.80
N ALA A 78 -0.43 -14.69 7.61
CA ALA A 78 -0.82 -16.10 7.53
C ALA A 78 -0.21 -16.84 6.33
N TYR A 79 0.02 -16.13 5.22
CA TYR A 79 0.64 -16.70 4.01
C TYR A 79 2.16 -16.49 3.93
N GLY A 80 2.76 -15.80 4.88
CA GLY A 80 4.19 -15.48 4.85
C GLY A 80 4.57 -14.66 3.61
N LEU A 81 3.75 -13.66 3.27
CA LEU A 81 3.96 -12.80 2.13
C LEU A 81 4.39 -11.39 2.56
N PRO A 82 5.15 -10.67 1.73
CA PRO A 82 5.41 -9.25 1.96
C PRO A 82 4.10 -8.45 2.01
N TYR A 83 4.06 -7.44 2.86
CA TYR A 83 2.88 -6.63 3.11
C TYR A 83 3.08 -5.17 2.72
N GLY A 84 2.25 -4.66 1.83
CA GLY A 84 2.17 -3.25 1.48
C GLY A 84 1.00 -2.57 2.19
N PHE A 85 1.26 -1.51 2.96
CA PHE A 85 0.20 -0.72 3.59
C PHE A 85 0.03 0.64 2.91
N ALA A 86 -1.21 0.93 2.48
CA ALA A 86 -1.54 2.16 1.76
C ALA A 86 -1.77 3.35 2.72
N SER A 87 -0.76 3.73 3.53
CA SER A 87 -0.89 4.81 4.50
C SER A 87 -0.99 6.21 3.87
N HIS A 88 -0.57 6.36 2.62
CA HIS A 88 -0.80 7.58 1.84
C HIS A 88 -2.29 7.88 1.59
N PHE A 89 -3.15 6.92 1.82
CA PHE A 89 -4.59 7.02 1.60
C PHE A 89 -5.41 6.81 2.89
N ALA A 90 -5.04 5.82 3.72
CA ALA A 90 -5.77 5.44 4.92
C ALA A 90 -4.82 5.17 6.08
N PRO A 91 -4.23 6.21 6.69
CA PRO A 91 -3.13 6.07 7.67
C PRO A 91 -3.55 5.51 9.04
N GLN A 92 -4.84 5.51 9.38
CA GLN A 92 -5.37 5.30 10.74
C GLN A 92 -4.99 3.96 11.36
N ALA A 93 -4.97 2.90 10.56
CA ALA A 93 -4.70 1.55 11.03
C ALA A 93 -3.23 1.10 10.81
N LEU A 94 -2.33 2.00 10.43
CA LEU A 94 -0.96 1.66 10.04
C LEU A 94 -0.21 0.90 11.15
N ASP A 95 -0.15 1.47 12.35
CA ASP A 95 0.63 0.88 13.44
C ASP A 95 0.08 -0.47 13.89
N ASP A 96 -1.24 -0.55 14.03
CA ASP A 96 -1.93 -1.80 14.43
C ASP A 96 -1.78 -2.88 13.35
N ALA A 97 -1.84 -2.49 12.07
CA ALA A 97 -1.65 -3.40 10.95
C ALA A 97 -0.21 -3.94 10.90
N LEU A 98 0.81 -3.08 11.06
CA LEU A 98 2.21 -3.50 11.09
C LEU A 98 2.51 -4.40 12.30
N ALA A 99 1.98 -4.05 13.48
CA ALA A 99 2.11 -4.86 14.68
C ALA A 99 1.46 -6.24 14.49
N THR A 100 0.23 -6.28 13.97
CA THR A 100 -0.50 -7.50 13.67
C THR A 100 0.23 -8.37 12.66
N TYR A 101 0.74 -7.78 11.58
CA TYR A 101 1.50 -8.48 10.55
C TYR A 101 2.74 -9.16 11.14
N ARG A 102 3.56 -8.41 11.88
CA ARG A 102 4.82 -8.94 12.45
C ARG A 102 4.58 -9.99 13.53
N ALA A 103 3.61 -9.76 14.41
CA ALA A 103 3.31 -10.68 15.50
C ALA A 103 2.78 -12.06 15.04
N ASN A 104 2.10 -12.09 13.89
CA ASN A 104 1.43 -13.31 13.39
C ASN A 104 2.11 -13.90 12.14
N PHE A 105 3.25 -13.36 11.72
CA PHE A 105 3.93 -13.79 10.49
C PHE A 105 4.33 -15.27 10.55
N GLN A 106 3.93 -16.00 9.51
CA GLN A 106 4.29 -17.41 9.31
C GLN A 106 5.27 -17.50 8.12
N PRO A 107 6.52 -17.96 8.32
CA PRO A 107 7.47 -18.08 7.22
C PRO A 107 6.95 -18.95 6.07
N SER A 108 7.19 -18.53 4.84
CA SER A 108 6.88 -19.26 3.60
C SER A 108 8.14 -19.54 2.79
N ASP A 109 7.98 -20.18 1.63
CA ASP A 109 9.10 -20.35 0.69
C ASP A 109 9.53 -19.03 0.06
N GLN A 110 8.59 -18.11 -0.16
CA GLN A 110 8.87 -16.80 -0.72
C GLN A 110 9.54 -15.86 0.29
N GLN A 111 9.12 -15.90 1.57
CA GLN A 111 9.55 -14.93 2.58
C GLN A 111 9.81 -15.60 3.92
N LYS A 112 11.00 -15.44 4.48
CA LYS A 112 11.41 -16.08 5.75
C LYS A 112 11.19 -15.21 6.98
N THR A 113 11.19 -13.89 6.80
CA THR A 113 10.96 -12.88 7.85
C THR A 113 9.93 -11.86 7.38
N PRO A 114 9.22 -11.16 8.29
CA PRO A 114 8.33 -10.08 7.88
C PRO A 114 9.03 -9.05 7.01
N TYR A 115 8.36 -8.57 5.97
CA TYR A 115 8.83 -7.50 5.10
C TYR A 115 7.68 -6.55 4.81
N ALA A 116 7.78 -5.31 5.27
CA ALA A 116 6.71 -4.31 5.20
C ALA A 116 7.10 -3.11 4.35
N LEU A 117 6.29 -2.84 3.34
CA LEU A 117 6.31 -1.62 2.55
C LEU A 117 5.17 -0.71 3.00
N ILE A 118 5.42 0.59 3.15
CA ILE A 118 4.37 1.57 3.42
C ILE A 118 4.32 2.65 2.34
N GLY A 119 3.11 2.99 1.91
CA GLY A 119 2.87 4.11 1.01
C GLY A 119 2.84 5.42 1.80
N VAL A 120 3.60 6.43 1.40
CA VAL A 120 3.66 7.73 2.08
C VAL A 120 3.58 8.88 1.09
N ASN A 121 2.79 9.90 1.43
CA ASN A 121 2.76 11.13 0.65
C ASN A 121 3.97 12.00 1.05
N ILE A 122 4.82 12.34 0.08
CA ILE A 122 5.92 13.27 0.29
C ILE A 122 5.90 14.32 -0.82
N ILE A 123 5.88 15.60 -0.44
CA ILE A 123 5.99 16.75 -1.32
C ILE A 123 7.18 17.58 -0.88
N ALA A 124 8.26 17.52 -1.65
CA ALA A 124 9.49 18.26 -1.40
C ALA A 124 9.62 19.43 -2.38
N ALA A 125 10.13 20.56 -1.88
CA ALA A 125 10.48 21.73 -2.69
C ALA A 125 11.76 22.39 -2.17
N GLU A 126 12.16 23.52 -2.77
CA GLU A 126 13.35 24.26 -2.34
C GLU A 126 13.15 24.93 -0.96
N THR A 127 11.91 25.28 -0.64
CA THR A 127 11.52 25.83 0.67
C THR A 127 10.25 25.17 1.21
N ASN A 128 10.02 25.30 2.53
CA ASN A 128 8.81 24.81 3.16
C ASN A 128 7.56 25.49 2.59
N GLU A 129 7.63 26.80 2.35
CA GLU A 129 6.52 27.60 1.84
C GLU A 129 6.13 27.15 0.42
N GLU A 130 7.11 26.86 -0.45
CA GLU A 130 6.84 26.34 -1.77
C GLU A 130 6.22 24.94 -1.70
N ALA A 131 6.72 24.07 -0.83
CA ALA A 131 6.17 22.74 -0.66
C ALA A 131 4.70 22.76 -0.17
N GLU A 132 4.39 23.64 0.80
CA GLU A 132 3.05 23.85 1.32
C GLU A 132 2.10 24.37 0.21
N TYR A 133 2.54 25.33 -0.58
CA TYR A 133 1.79 25.82 -1.74
C TYR A 133 1.49 24.70 -2.74
N LEU A 134 2.50 23.92 -3.13
CA LEU A 134 2.33 22.81 -4.07
C LEU A 134 1.42 21.70 -3.53
N ALA A 135 1.43 21.47 -2.22
CA ALA A 135 0.61 20.46 -1.55
C ALA A 135 -0.90 20.80 -1.58
N THR A 136 -1.26 22.05 -1.83
CA THR A 136 -2.68 22.44 -1.95
C THR A 136 -3.39 21.70 -3.09
N SER A 137 -2.70 21.32 -4.17
CA SER A 137 -3.24 20.47 -5.23
C SER A 137 -3.72 19.11 -4.69
N GLN A 138 -2.91 18.45 -3.86
CA GLN A 138 -3.27 17.19 -3.22
C GLN A 138 -4.41 17.40 -2.21
N GLN A 139 -4.33 18.45 -1.40
CA GLN A 139 -5.37 18.76 -0.41
C GLN A 139 -6.73 18.99 -1.06
N MET A 140 -6.79 19.69 -2.22
CA MET A 140 -8.01 19.83 -3.03
C MET A 140 -8.51 18.48 -3.54
N SER A 141 -7.62 17.60 -3.98
CA SER A 141 -7.99 16.25 -4.45
C SER A 141 -8.64 15.44 -3.33
N PHE A 142 -8.11 15.52 -2.11
CA PHE A 142 -8.71 14.84 -0.94
C PHE A 142 -10.02 15.50 -0.48
N ALA A 143 -10.14 16.83 -0.56
CA ALA A 143 -11.40 17.51 -0.30
C ALA A 143 -12.48 17.06 -1.31
N ASN A 144 -12.13 16.96 -2.59
CA ASN A 144 -13.03 16.46 -3.63
C ASN A 144 -13.43 14.99 -3.39
N LEU A 145 -12.48 14.14 -2.93
CA LEU A 145 -12.79 12.78 -2.55
C LEU A 145 -13.81 12.72 -1.40
N VAL A 146 -13.65 13.56 -0.38
CA VAL A 146 -14.59 13.66 0.75
C VAL A 146 -15.98 14.11 0.29
N ARG A 147 -16.05 15.03 -0.69
CA ARG A 147 -17.31 15.48 -1.32
C ARG A 147 -17.98 14.41 -2.18
N GLY A 148 -17.23 13.41 -2.64
CA GLY A 148 -17.68 12.48 -3.68
C GLY A 148 -17.64 13.07 -5.09
N ASP A 149 -16.97 14.21 -5.27
CA ASP A 149 -16.84 14.95 -6.53
C ASP A 149 -15.45 14.71 -7.15
N ARG A 150 -15.36 13.68 -7.98
CA ARG A 150 -14.09 13.32 -8.62
C ARG A 150 -13.72 14.30 -9.71
N LYS A 151 -12.67 15.06 -9.49
CA LYS A 151 -12.09 16.00 -10.44
C LYS A 151 -10.67 15.57 -10.82
N LEU A 152 -10.18 16.11 -11.93
CA LEU A 152 -8.76 16.07 -12.26
C LEU A 152 -8.00 16.90 -11.22
N THR A 153 -6.71 16.57 -11.02
CA THR A 153 -5.81 17.36 -10.19
C THR A 153 -5.81 18.81 -10.66
N GLN A 154 -5.97 19.74 -9.71
CA GLN A 154 -6.08 21.18 -9.97
C GLN A 154 -4.77 21.89 -9.68
N PRO A 155 -4.50 23.03 -10.35
CA PRO A 155 -3.35 23.87 -10.01
C PRO A 155 -3.37 24.26 -8.53
N PRO A 156 -2.19 24.41 -7.89
CA PRO A 156 -2.12 24.84 -6.49
C PRO A 156 -2.71 26.23 -6.32
N ILE A 157 -3.16 26.57 -5.11
CA ILE A 157 -3.78 27.84 -4.73
C ILE A 157 -3.08 28.43 -3.50
N ASP A 158 -3.11 29.75 -3.35
CA ASP A 158 -2.44 30.46 -2.26
C ASP A 158 -3.03 30.16 -0.89
N ASP A 159 -4.34 29.97 -0.81
CA ASP A 159 -5.06 29.73 0.45
C ASP A 159 -6.06 28.58 0.29
N ILE A 160 -5.67 27.42 0.78
CA ILE A 160 -6.51 26.21 0.75
C ILE A 160 -7.77 26.34 1.62
N ASP A 161 -7.77 27.18 2.64
CA ASP A 161 -8.93 27.38 3.50
C ASP A 161 -10.09 28.06 2.79
N THR A 162 -9.85 28.67 1.62
CA THR A 162 -10.90 29.17 0.74
C THR A 162 -11.60 28.09 -0.09
N TYR A 163 -11.00 26.89 -0.18
CA TYR A 163 -11.49 25.80 -1.03
C TYR A 163 -12.39 24.80 -0.29
N TRP A 164 -12.05 24.45 0.92
CA TRP A 164 -12.77 23.44 1.69
C TRP A 164 -13.62 24.03 2.83
N THR A 165 -14.65 23.31 3.21
CA THR A 165 -15.40 23.57 4.44
C THR A 165 -14.61 23.06 5.67
N PRO A 166 -14.91 23.51 6.88
CA PRO A 166 -14.27 23.00 8.10
C PRO A 166 -14.38 21.47 8.27
N GLU A 167 -15.48 20.85 7.84
CA GLU A 167 -15.69 19.40 7.90
C GLU A 167 -14.80 18.69 6.87
N GLU A 168 -14.72 19.19 5.65
CA GLU A 168 -13.84 18.64 4.61
C GLU A 168 -12.38 18.77 4.98
N LYS A 169 -11.98 19.92 5.54
CA LYS A 169 -10.63 20.14 6.08
C LYS A 169 -10.29 19.09 7.13
N MET A 170 -11.16 18.88 8.10
CA MET A 170 -10.96 17.91 9.16
C MET A 170 -10.76 16.50 8.59
N ARG A 171 -11.63 16.06 7.67
CA ARG A 171 -11.55 14.72 7.07
C ARG A 171 -10.33 14.56 6.16
N ALA A 172 -10.05 15.52 5.29
CA ALA A 172 -8.88 15.49 4.40
C ALA A 172 -7.57 15.50 5.20
N SER A 173 -7.46 16.38 6.21
CA SER A 173 -6.27 16.44 7.08
C SER A 173 -6.06 15.14 7.86
N HIS A 174 -7.14 14.47 8.27
CA HIS A 174 -7.02 13.17 8.91
C HIS A 174 -6.49 12.08 7.97
N MET A 175 -6.87 12.12 6.70
CA MET A 175 -6.34 11.20 5.67
C MET A 175 -4.89 11.51 5.29
N LEU A 176 -4.47 12.76 5.40
CA LEU A 176 -3.15 13.25 5.03
C LEU A 176 -2.18 13.41 6.22
N ASN A 177 -2.54 12.92 7.42
CA ASN A 177 -1.80 13.19 8.66
C ASN A 177 -0.37 12.60 8.70
N PHE A 178 -0.03 11.67 7.81
CA PHE A 178 1.32 11.13 7.63
C PHE A 178 2.05 11.70 6.41
N SER A 179 1.46 12.70 5.76
CA SER A 179 2.15 13.38 4.67
C SER A 179 3.36 14.17 5.20
N ILE A 180 4.45 14.10 4.45
CA ILE A 180 5.67 14.85 4.73
C ILE A 180 5.79 15.94 3.67
N ILE A 181 5.70 17.20 4.09
CA ILE A 181 5.68 18.36 3.18
C ILE A 181 6.75 19.33 3.66
N GLY A 182 7.67 19.71 2.78
CA GLY A 182 8.69 20.70 3.12
C GLY A 182 9.94 20.66 2.27
N ASP A 183 10.95 21.35 2.76
CA ASP A 183 12.30 21.35 2.18
C ASP A 183 13.06 20.03 2.46
N ALA A 184 14.28 19.93 1.95
CA ALA A 184 15.13 18.76 2.11
C ALA A 184 15.31 18.32 3.57
N ASP A 185 15.55 19.28 4.47
CA ASP A 185 15.78 19.02 5.90
C ASP A 185 14.49 18.55 6.59
N THR A 186 13.35 19.13 6.25
CA THR A 186 12.04 18.74 6.76
C THR A 186 11.68 17.34 6.28
N VAL A 187 11.92 17.03 5.01
CA VAL A 187 11.70 15.70 4.44
C VAL A 187 12.59 14.67 5.11
N LYS A 188 13.88 14.96 5.33
CA LYS A 188 14.80 14.04 6.02
C LYS A 188 14.29 13.69 7.41
N ARG A 189 14.02 14.68 8.24
CA ARG A 189 13.49 14.48 9.60
C ARG A 189 12.17 13.71 9.60
N GLY A 190 11.27 14.04 8.68
CA GLY A 190 9.97 13.38 8.55
C GLY A 190 10.08 11.89 8.20
N VAL A 191 10.96 11.55 7.25
CA VAL A 191 11.22 10.15 6.87
C VAL A 191 11.91 9.39 8.00
N GLU A 192 12.93 9.96 8.63
CA GLU A 192 13.61 9.34 9.78
C GLU A 192 12.63 9.04 10.92
N ALA A 193 11.74 9.99 11.26
CA ALA A 193 10.72 9.78 12.27
C ALA A 193 9.70 8.69 11.87
N LEU A 194 9.29 8.66 10.61
CA LEU A 194 8.39 7.64 10.08
C LEU A 194 9.02 6.25 10.15
N LEU A 195 10.26 6.10 9.72
CA LEU A 195 11.00 4.83 9.77
C LEU A 195 11.26 4.38 11.21
N ALA A 196 11.64 5.30 12.11
CA ALA A 196 11.82 5.00 13.53
C ALA A 196 10.53 4.46 14.17
N ARG A 197 9.37 5.02 13.82
CA ARG A 197 8.06 4.59 14.31
C ARG A 197 7.61 3.26 13.72
N THR A 198 7.69 3.13 12.40
CA THR A 198 7.06 2.01 11.67
C THR A 198 7.98 0.82 11.49
N GLN A 199 9.30 1.02 11.55
CA GLN A 199 10.30 0.00 11.20
C GLN A 199 10.00 -0.63 9.83
N ALA A 200 9.52 0.19 8.85
CA ALA A 200 9.23 -0.27 7.51
C ALA A 200 10.54 -0.61 6.78
N ASP A 201 10.51 -1.69 5.99
CA ASP A 201 11.64 -2.14 5.18
C ASP A 201 11.74 -1.34 3.87
N GLU A 202 10.60 -0.80 3.40
CA GLU A 202 10.50 -0.08 2.14
C GLU A 202 9.45 1.04 2.20
N LEU A 203 9.72 2.15 1.50
CA LEU A 203 8.78 3.25 1.33
C LEU A 203 8.36 3.35 -0.14
N MET A 204 7.05 3.36 -0.40
CA MET A 204 6.45 3.72 -1.67
C MET A 204 6.04 5.19 -1.62
N ILE A 205 6.82 6.05 -2.25
CA ILE A 205 6.59 7.49 -2.19
C ILE A 205 5.57 7.91 -3.24
N VAL A 206 4.53 8.60 -2.80
CA VAL A 206 3.52 9.24 -3.63
C VAL A 206 3.71 10.75 -3.53
N SER A 207 3.83 11.42 -4.68
CA SER A 207 3.91 12.88 -4.76
C SER A 207 2.86 13.36 -5.76
N ASP A 208 1.67 13.65 -5.23
CA ASP A 208 0.51 14.05 -6.05
C ASP A 208 0.48 15.57 -6.20
N MET A 209 1.10 16.05 -7.27
CA MET A 209 1.24 17.46 -7.61
C MET A 209 0.70 17.73 -9.01
N TYR A 210 0.16 18.93 -9.23
CA TYR A 210 -0.35 19.34 -10.53
C TYR A 210 0.75 19.51 -11.58
N ASP A 211 1.82 20.23 -11.23
CA ASP A 211 2.95 20.52 -12.11
C ASP A 211 3.91 19.34 -12.18
N VAL A 212 4.14 18.83 -13.40
CA VAL A 212 4.98 17.65 -13.64
C VAL A 212 6.45 17.95 -13.34
N ASP A 213 6.95 19.13 -13.70
CA ASP A 213 8.35 19.50 -13.50
C ASP A 213 8.64 19.67 -12.00
N LYS A 214 7.72 20.29 -11.26
CA LYS A 214 7.79 20.39 -9.79
C LYS A 214 7.74 19.02 -9.14
N ARG A 215 6.91 18.10 -9.64
CA ARG A 215 6.84 16.72 -9.14
C ARG A 215 8.13 15.95 -9.38
N LEU A 216 8.73 16.08 -10.56
CA LEU A 216 10.04 15.49 -10.87
C LEU A 216 11.12 16.05 -9.94
N ARG A 217 11.11 17.38 -9.74
CA ARG A 217 12.03 18.04 -8.81
C ARG A 217 11.86 17.56 -7.37
N SER A 218 10.62 17.37 -6.93
CA SER A 218 10.30 16.79 -5.61
C SER A 218 10.95 15.41 -5.45
N PHE A 219 10.79 14.51 -6.42
CA PHE A 219 11.43 13.19 -6.38
C PHE A 219 12.97 13.27 -6.38
N GLU A 220 13.58 14.22 -7.09
CA GLU A 220 15.03 14.44 -7.04
C GLU A 220 15.51 14.86 -5.64
N ILE A 221 14.81 15.81 -5.01
CA ILE A 221 15.12 16.24 -3.63
C ILE A 221 15.01 15.04 -2.69
N ILE A 222 13.90 14.31 -2.73
CA ILE A 222 13.66 13.14 -1.88
C ILE A 222 14.75 12.09 -2.09
N ALA A 223 15.06 11.76 -3.34
CA ALA A 223 16.08 10.77 -3.66
C ALA A 223 17.48 11.18 -3.15
N ASN A 224 17.82 12.47 -3.21
CA ASN A 224 19.10 12.96 -2.71
C ASN A 224 19.17 12.91 -1.17
N VAL A 225 18.07 13.20 -0.50
CA VAL A 225 17.97 13.14 0.99
C VAL A 225 18.09 11.71 1.51
N LEU A 226 17.61 10.72 0.77
CA LEU A 226 17.54 9.32 1.19
C LEU A 226 18.73 8.46 0.72
N LYS A 227 19.72 9.05 0.03
CA LYS A 227 20.92 8.33 -0.42
C LYS A 227 21.99 8.14 0.65
N ASP A 228 21.94 8.94 1.74
CA ASP A 228 22.87 8.92 2.87
C ASP A 228 22.29 8.13 4.05
#